data_1ba8a225d8115831154eddfbf3850f1e
#
_entry.id   1ba8a225d8115831154eddfbf3850f1e
#
_cell.length_a   1.000
_cell.length_b   1.000
_cell.length_c   1.000
_cell.angle_alpha   90.00
_cell.angle_beta   90.00
_cell.angle_gamma   90.00
#
_symmetry.space_group_name_H-M   'P 1'
#
loop_
_entity.id
_entity.type
_entity.pdbx_description
1 polymer ?
#
loop_
_entity_poly.entity_id
_entity_poly.type
_entity_poly.pdbx_seq_one_letter_code
_entity_poly.pdbx_strand_id
1 'polypeptide(L)'
;VSCLHEIFFDAALEDAKKLDAYFAEHKKPLGPLHGLPVSLKDQFHVKGVETTMGYVGWIGTFQGIKGDARRGVFESELVRELRALGAVLYCKTSVPATLMCGETVNNIITYTTNPKNRLLACGGSSGGEGALIALKGSPGGFGTDIGGSVRIPAVFNGLFGIRPSSGRIPYEGAANSMDGQNTILSVIGPLAGTARSLQLLFKAVLSQQPWLYDPLVLEVPWRSDVEQETRALVEQSANDPSKLAFAIMKHDGIVLPHPPIARALNIVEQTLKRLGHNVRLIERSLAVADESRS
;
A
#
# COMPACT_ATOMS: atom_id res chain seq x y z
N VAL A 1 -1.56 2.09 20.45
CA VAL A 1 -0.75 1.85 19.25
C VAL A 1 -0.51 3.16 18.48
N SER A 2 -1.38 4.17 18.70
CA SER A 2 -1.28 5.52 18.10
C SER A 2 -1.19 5.50 16.56
N CYS A 3 -2.06 4.73 15.91
CA CYS A 3 -2.00 4.54 14.45
C CYS A 3 -2.92 5.47 13.66
N LEU A 4 -3.86 6.19 14.31
CA LEU A 4 -4.80 7.08 13.64
C LEU A 4 -4.31 8.53 13.68
N HIS A 5 -4.45 9.22 12.55
CA HIS A 5 -4.15 10.64 12.40
C HIS A 5 -5.42 11.48 12.44
N GLU A 6 -6.39 11.12 11.60
CA GLU A 6 -7.71 11.74 11.55
C GLU A 6 -8.81 10.66 11.58
N ILE A 7 -9.92 10.97 12.21
CA ILE A 7 -11.11 10.12 12.23
C ILE A 7 -12.33 10.97 11.84
N PHE A 8 -13.19 10.43 10.97
CA PHE A 8 -14.37 11.14 10.46
C PHE A 8 -15.57 10.19 10.32
N PHE A 9 -15.90 9.51 11.43
CA PHE A 9 -16.96 8.49 11.48
C PHE A 9 -18.34 9.01 11.10
N ASP A 10 -18.68 10.25 11.44
CA ASP A 10 -20.00 10.81 11.09
C ASP A 10 -20.15 10.91 9.56
N ALA A 11 -19.14 11.43 8.88
CA ALA A 11 -19.12 11.48 7.41
C ALA A 11 -19.16 10.08 6.79
N ALA A 12 -18.44 9.13 7.38
CA ALA A 12 -18.43 7.74 6.93
C ALA A 12 -19.81 7.07 7.08
N LEU A 13 -20.51 7.31 8.19
CA LEU A 13 -21.87 6.81 8.41
C LEU A 13 -22.87 7.42 7.42
N GLU A 14 -22.75 8.71 7.11
CA GLU A 14 -23.59 9.34 6.10
C GLU A 14 -23.33 8.77 4.69
N ASP A 15 -22.08 8.50 4.34
CA ASP A 15 -21.75 7.86 3.07
C ASP A 15 -22.26 6.41 3.02
N ALA A 16 -22.16 5.66 4.11
CA ALA A 16 -22.73 4.32 4.23
C ALA A 16 -24.25 4.32 4.02
N LYS A 17 -24.99 5.26 4.65
CA LYS A 17 -26.44 5.40 4.44
C LYS A 17 -26.81 5.69 2.99
N LYS A 18 -26.02 6.52 2.28
CA LYS A 18 -26.23 6.79 0.84
C LYS A 18 -26.04 5.52 0.01
N LEU A 19 -25.04 4.71 0.36
CA LEU A 19 -24.80 3.43 -0.31
C LEU A 19 -25.93 2.43 -0.05
N ASP A 20 -26.42 2.33 1.18
CA ASP A 20 -27.58 1.51 1.52
C ASP A 20 -28.83 1.92 0.73
N ALA A 21 -29.10 3.23 0.65
CA ALA A 21 -30.21 3.76 -0.15
C ALA A 21 -30.03 3.43 -1.64
N TYR A 22 -28.83 3.61 -2.18
CA TYR A 22 -28.52 3.22 -3.56
C TYR A 22 -28.81 1.73 -3.82
N PHE A 23 -28.35 0.86 -2.92
CA PHE A 23 -28.60 -0.58 -3.04
C PHE A 23 -30.10 -0.92 -2.91
N ALA A 24 -30.80 -0.25 -2.00
CA ALA A 24 -32.23 -0.45 -1.82
C ALA A 24 -33.03 -0.09 -3.09
N GLU A 25 -32.64 0.97 -3.80
CA GLU A 25 -33.26 1.44 -5.03
C GLU A 25 -32.89 0.57 -6.25
N HIS A 26 -31.57 0.37 -6.46
CA HIS A 26 -31.06 -0.23 -7.69
C HIS A 26 -30.89 -1.75 -7.63
N LYS A 27 -30.99 -2.38 -6.44
CA LYS A 27 -30.79 -3.83 -6.19
C LYS A 27 -29.43 -4.38 -6.66
N LYS A 28 -28.43 -3.51 -6.76
CA LYS A 28 -27.07 -3.85 -7.15
C LYS A 28 -26.06 -2.95 -6.41
N PRO A 29 -24.83 -3.43 -6.14
CA PRO A 29 -23.80 -2.57 -5.57
C PRO A 29 -23.42 -1.44 -6.53
N LEU A 30 -22.97 -0.30 -6.00
CA LEU A 30 -22.44 0.83 -6.78
C LEU A 30 -21.17 0.42 -7.52
N GLY A 31 -20.30 -0.32 -6.84
CA GLY A 31 -19.05 -0.81 -7.40
C GLY A 31 -18.49 -1.97 -6.55
N PRO A 32 -17.31 -2.49 -6.90
CA PRO A 32 -16.71 -3.66 -6.25
C PRO A 32 -16.28 -3.43 -4.79
N LEU A 33 -16.24 -2.17 -4.32
CA LEU A 33 -15.93 -1.82 -2.93
C LEU A 33 -17.15 -1.30 -2.17
N HIS A 34 -18.36 -1.52 -2.68
CA HIS A 34 -19.60 -1.00 -2.10
C HIS A 34 -19.75 -1.36 -0.62
N GLY A 35 -19.78 -0.34 0.25
CA GLY A 35 -19.90 -0.49 1.70
C GLY A 35 -18.64 -0.96 2.41
N LEU A 36 -17.53 -1.18 1.70
CA LEU A 36 -16.27 -1.61 2.32
C LEU A 36 -15.60 -0.43 3.04
N PRO A 37 -15.34 -0.52 4.36
CA PRO A 37 -14.51 0.46 5.05
C PRO A 37 -13.07 0.38 4.55
N VAL A 38 -12.51 1.54 4.17
CA VAL A 38 -11.12 1.65 3.68
C VAL A 38 -10.40 2.73 4.44
N SER A 39 -9.24 2.42 4.98
CA SER A 39 -8.34 3.39 5.61
C SER A 39 -7.36 4.00 4.61
N LEU A 40 -6.85 5.16 4.93
CA LEU A 40 -5.95 5.92 4.07
C LEU A 40 -4.74 6.44 4.84
N LYS A 41 -3.56 6.33 4.26
CA LYS A 41 -2.37 7.02 4.76
C LYS A 41 -2.61 8.53 4.80
N ASP A 42 -2.14 9.24 5.84
CA ASP A 42 -2.39 10.68 6.02
C ASP A 42 -1.88 11.58 4.88
N GLN A 43 -1.26 11.02 3.88
CA GLN A 43 -0.81 11.69 2.67
C GLN A 43 -1.95 12.02 1.70
N PHE A 44 -3.09 11.31 1.78
CA PHE A 44 -4.20 11.51 0.85
C PHE A 44 -5.12 12.61 1.35
N HIS A 45 -5.39 13.59 0.49
CA HIS A 45 -6.39 14.62 0.76
C HIS A 45 -7.79 14.02 0.65
N VAL A 46 -8.55 14.18 1.71
CA VAL A 46 -9.97 13.84 1.78
C VAL A 46 -10.74 15.13 2.05
N LYS A 47 -11.75 15.41 1.24
CA LYS A 47 -12.55 16.63 1.38
C LYS A 47 -13.15 16.73 2.80
N GLY A 48 -12.97 17.89 3.43
CA GLY A 48 -13.43 18.13 4.80
C GLY A 48 -12.51 17.59 5.92
N VAL A 49 -11.40 16.94 5.57
CA VAL A 49 -10.46 16.33 6.53
C VAL A 49 -9.08 16.97 6.38
N GLU A 50 -8.40 17.23 7.50
CA GLU A 50 -7.02 17.76 7.50
C GLU A 50 -6.03 16.76 6.87
N THR A 51 -4.97 17.30 6.28
CA THR A 51 -3.82 16.53 5.77
C THR A 51 -2.56 17.22 6.25
N THR A 52 -1.87 16.63 7.21
CA THR A 52 -0.69 17.23 7.83
C THR A 52 0.62 16.51 7.48
N MET A 53 0.57 15.26 7.05
CA MET A 53 1.75 14.41 6.84
C MET A 53 2.72 14.38 8.03
N GLY A 54 2.21 14.56 9.27
CA GLY A 54 3.02 14.66 10.46
C GLY A 54 3.75 16.00 10.67
N TYR A 55 3.50 17.01 9.81
CA TYR A 55 4.04 18.36 9.97
C TYR A 55 3.13 19.22 10.84
N VAL A 56 3.62 19.64 12.00
CA VAL A 56 2.89 20.57 12.89
C VAL A 56 2.52 21.87 12.17
N GLY A 57 3.43 22.38 11.33
CA GLY A 57 3.20 23.62 10.57
C GLY A 57 2.12 23.52 9.48
N TRP A 58 1.64 22.31 9.19
CA TRP A 58 0.55 22.11 8.21
C TRP A 58 -0.83 22.11 8.86
N ILE A 59 -0.95 22.03 10.17
CA ILE A 59 -2.22 22.10 10.87
C ILE A 59 -2.92 23.41 10.55
N GLY A 60 -4.18 23.33 10.09
CA GLY A 60 -4.98 24.49 9.72
C GLY A 60 -4.58 25.16 8.42
N THR A 61 -3.76 24.49 7.58
CA THR A 61 -3.28 25.02 6.29
C THR A 61 -3.52 24.01 5.17
N PHE A 62 -3.23 24.36 3.94
CA PHE A 62 -3.09 23.42 2.84
C PHE A 62 -1.58 23.27 2.53
N GLN A 63 -0.98 22.16 2.94
CA GLN A 63 0.45 21.87 2.74
C GLN A 63 1.37 23.04 3.21
N GLY A 64 1.06 23.62 4.38
CA GLY A 64 1.82 24.72 4.96
C GLY A 64 1.41 26.12 4.48
N ILE A 65 0.53 26.26 3.47
CA ILE A 65 0.09 27.55 2.92
C ILE A 65 -1.19 27.99 3.65
N LYS A 66 -1.10 29.09 4.41
CA LYS A 66 -2.25 29.70 5.09
C LYS A 66 -3.17 30.37 4.09
N GLY A 67 -4.48 30.16 4.23
CA GLY A 67 -5.49 30.81 3.40
C GLY A 67 -5.62 30.24 1.98
N ASP A 68 -4.96 29.13 1.67
CA ASP A 68 -5.11 28.46 0.37
C ASP A 68 -6.55 27.97 0.20
N ALA A 69 -7.17 28.31 -0.93
CA ALA A 69 -8.56 27.98 -1.26
C ALA A 69 -8.82 26.46 -1.37
N ARG A 70 -7.79 25.66 -1.55
CA ARG A 70 -7.90 24.18 -1.65
C ARG A 70 -8.13 23.53 -0.29
N ARG A 71 -7.84 24.22 0.82
CA ARG A 71 -8.01 23.66 2.15
C ARG A 71 -9.46 23.21 2.39
N GLY A 72 -9.64 21.94 2.77
CA GLY A 72 -10.95 21.35 3.08
C GLY A 72 -11.85 21.08 1.89
N VAL A 73 -11.45 21.45 0.67
CA VAL A 73 -12.24 21.19 -0.55
C VAL A 73 -11.54 20.31 -1.58
N PHE A 74 -10.22 20.24 -1.49
CA PHE A 74 -9.40 19.43 -2.40
C PHE A 74 -9.46 17.95 -2.03
N GLU A 75 -9.44 17.07 -3.03
CA GLU A 75 -9.46 15.64 -2.86
C GLU A 75 -8.44 14.98 -3.81
N SER A 76 -7.70 14.00 -3.32
CA SER A 76 -6.76 13.22 -4.14
C SER A 76 -7.51 12.32 -5.12
N GLU A 77 -6.96 12.07 -6.29
CA GLU A 77 -7.60 11.27 -7.33
C GLU A 77 -7.95 9.85 -6.85
N LEU A 78 -7.05 9.18 -6.13
CA LEU A 78 -7.34 7.89 -5.53
C LEU A 78 -8.59 7.93 -4.63
N VAL A 79 -8.77 9.01 -3.86
CA VAL A 79 -9.91 9.16 -2.95
C VAL A 79 -11.22 9.29 -3.74
N ARG A 80 -11.20 10.07 -4.81
CA ARG A 80 -12.34 10.19 -5.75
C ARG A 80 -12.72 8.82 -6.33
N GLU A 81 -11.74 8.05 -6.79
CA GLU A 81 -11.96 6.71 -7.34
C GLU A 81 -12.52 5.73 -6.32
N LEU A 82 -11.97 5.71 -5.10
CA LEU A 82 -12.47 4.84 -4.04
C LEU A 82 -13.94 5.13 -3.68
N ARG A 83 -14.33 6.41 -3.64
CA ARG A 83 -15.74 6.80 -3.47
C ARG A 83 -16.60 6.32 -4.63
N ALA A 84 -16.16 6.50 -5.86
CA ALA A 84 -16.87 6.03 -7.06
C ALA A 84 -17.04 4.49 -7.07
N LEU A 85 -16.12 3.76 -6.47
CA LEU A 85 -16.18 2.31 -6.28
C LEU A 85 -17.09 1.88 -5.11
N GLY A 86 -17.62 2.82 -4.34
CA GLY A 86 -18.50 2.58 -3.21
C GLY A 86 -17.78 2.29 -1.90
N ALA A 87 -16.48 2.60 -1.77
CA ALA A 87 -15.77 2.47 -0.51
C ALA A 87 -16.25 3.51 0.52
N VAL A 88 -16.28 3.12 1.79
CA VAL A 88 -16.55 4.00 2.93
C VAL A 88 -15.22 4.41 3.57
N LEU A 89 -14.84 5.67 3.40
CA LEU A 89 -13.63 6.23 3.98
C LEU A 89 -13.95 6.75 5.38
N TYR A 90 -13.15 6.41 6.40
CA TYR A 90 -13.51 6.69 7.79
C TYR A 90 -12.36 7.19 8.66
N CYS A 91 -11.12 7.00 8.23
CA CYS A 91 -9.95 7.48 8.98
C CYS A 91 -8.74 7.67 8.07
N LYS A 92 -7.81 8.48 8.56
CA LYS A 92 -6.46 8.59 8.04
C LYS A 92 -5.46 8.11 9.09
N THR A 93 -4.38 7.50 8.64
CA THR A 93 -3.43 6.79 9.49
C THR A 93 -2.09 7.48 9.59
N SER A 94 -1.41 7.26 10.71
CA SER A 94 -0.16 7.94 11.06
C SER A 94 0.99 7.62 10.12
N VAL A 95 1.83 8.61 9.92
CA VAL A 95 3.02 8.60 9.08
C VAL A 95 4.20 9.23 9.82
N PRO A 96 5.45 8.92 9.49
CA PRO A 96 6.58 9.71 9.98
C PRO A 96 6.57 11.09 9.32
N ALA A 97 7.05 12.11 10.03
CA ALA A 97 7.30 13.41 9.43
C ALA A 97 8.22 13.23 8.20
N THR A 98 7.95 13.94 7.10
CA THR A 98 8.65 13.84 5.81
C THR A 98 8.41 12.57 4.99
N LEU A 99 7.79 11.53 5.54
CA LEU A 99 7.61 10.19 4.94
C LEU A 99 8.93 9.43 4.67
N MET A 100 10.08 9.94 5.11
CA MET A 100 11.41 9.41 4.77
C MET A 100 12.06 8.62 5.91
N CYS A 101 11.24 7.98 6.75
CA CYS A 101 11.72 7.11 7.83
C CYS A 101 11.07 5.73 7.75
N GLY A 102 11.86 4.69 8.05
CA GLY A 102 11.37 3.30 8.17
C GLY A 102 10.61 3.00 9.45
N GLU A 103 10.46 3.97 10.34
CA GLU A 103 9.62 3.95 11.54
C GLU A 103 8.60 5.07 11.48
N THR A 104 7.45 4.89 12.14
CA THR A 104 6.38 5.89 12.11
C THR A 104 6.39 6.71 13.39
N VAL A 105 6.99 7.89 13.31
CA VAL A 105 7.12 8.86 14.39
C VAL A 105 6.94 10.28 13.85
N ASN A 106 6.14 11.08 14.54
CA ASN A 106 5.92 12.50 14.24
C ASN A 106 5.56 13.29 15.51
N ASN A 107 5.57 14.61 15.41
CA ASN A 107 5.31 15.49 16.55
C ASN A 107 3.81 15.74 16.83
N ILE A 108 2.91 15.13 16.08
CA ILE A 108 1.45 15.25 16.26
C ILE A 108 0.92 14.03 17.02
N ILE A 109 1.20 12.82 16.52
CA ILE A 109 0.69 11.55 17.05
C ILE A 109 1.71 10.83 17.93
N THR A 110 2.97 11.24 17.87
CA THR A 110 4.12 10.60 18.51
C THR A 110 4.53 9.30 17.80
N TYR A 111 4.79 8.24 18.53
CA TYR A 111 5.31 6.97 17.99
C TYR A 111 4.18 5.96 17.78
N THR A 112 4.09 5.42 16.57
CA THR A 112 3.18 4.32 16.24
C THR A 112 3.88 2.98 16.47
N THR A 113 3.43 2.21 17.44
CA THR A 113 4.03 0.93 17.81
C THR A 113 3.41 -0.24 17.08
N ASN A 114 4.15 -1.34 16.99
CA ASN A 114 3.63 -2.60 16.45
C ASN A 114 2.53 -3.17 17.37
N PRO A 115 1.35 -3.52 16.84
CA PRO A 115 0.24 -4.00 17.66
C PRO A 115 0.48 -5.35 18.34
N LYS A 116 1.35 -6.19 17.78
CA LYS A 116 1.69 -7.49 18.36
C LYS A 116 2.72 -7.40 19.50
N ASN A 117 3.60 -6.39 19.43
CA ASN A 117 4.57 -6.10 20.48
C ASN A 117 4.86 -4.60 20.49
N ARG A 118 4.37 -3.90 21.49
CA ARG A 118 4.49 -2.44 21.62
C ARG A 118 5.92 -1.94 21.86
N LEU A 119 6.89 -2.83 22.07
CA LEU A 119 8.31 -2.50 22.13
C LEU A 119 8.98 -2.48 20.74
N LEU A 120 8.25 -2.87 19.70
CA LEU A 120 8.75 -2.93 18.32
C LEU A 120 8.11 -1.83 17.47
N ALA A 121 8.83 -1.41 16.43
CA ALA A 121 8.33 -0.53 15.40
C ALA A 121 7.25 -1.22 14.55
N CYS A 122 6.26 -0.44 14.08
CA CYS A 122 5.29 -0.90 13.08
C CYS A 122 5.81 -0.79 11.64
N GLY A 123 7.04 -0.29 11.46
CA GLY A 123 7.57 0.09 10.16
C GLY A 123 7.10 1.47 9.72
N GLY A 124 7.49 1.87 8.50
CA GLY A 124 7.16 3.18 7.90
C GLY A 124 7.43 3.18 6.40
N SER A 125 6.95 4.18 5.69
CA SER A 125 6.22 5.35 6.21
C SER A 125 4.68 5.15 6.25
N SER A 126 4.12 4.05 5.75
CA SER A 126 2.70 3.70 5.91
C SER A 126 2.48 2.86 7.19
N GLY A 127 3.15 3.23 8.29
CA GLY A 127 3.13 2.42 9.51
C GLY A 127 1.79 2.44 10.22
N GLY A 128 1.06 3.56 10.18
CA GLY A 128 -0.30 3.66 10.70
C GLY A 128 -1.26 2.70 9.99
N GLU A 129 -1.16 2.57 8.65
CA GLU A 129 -1.92 1.58 7.87
C GLU A 129 -1.57 0.14 8.32
N GLY A 130 -0.27 -0.18 8.37
CA GLY A 130 0.19 -1.49 8.80
C GLY A 130 -0.32 -1.85 10.19
N ALA A 131 -0.23 -0.95 11.15
CA ALA A 131 -0.69 -1.17 12.52
C ALA A 131 -2.22 -1.33 12.60
N LEU A 132 -3.00 -0.46 11.90
CA LEU A 132 -4.46 -0.50 11.93
C LEU A 132 -5.01 -1.79 11.32
N ILE A 133 -4.50 -2.21 10.16
CA ILE A 133 -4.93 -3.45 9.49
C ILE A 133 -4.55 -4.68 10.33
N ALA A 134 -3.37 -4.69 10.96
CA ALA A 134 -2.96 -5.78 11.85
C ALA A 134 -3.83 -5.87 13.11
N LEU A 135 -4.36 -4.75 13.61
CA LEU A 135 -5.36 -4.70 14.69
C LEU A 135 -6.75 -5.14 14.25
N LYS A 136 -6.97 -5.41 12.96
CA LYS A 136 -8.29 -5.65 12.37
C LYS A 136 -9.21 -4.43 12.43
N GLY A 137 -8.66 -3.24 12.59
CA GLY A 137 -9.41 -1.98 12.55
C GLY A 137 -9.76 -1.53 11.14
N SER A 138 -9.07 -2.07 10.11
CA SER A 138 -9.41 -1.92 8.70
C SER A 138 -9.24 -3.25 7.97
N PRO A 139 -10.12 -3.61 7.03
CA PRO A 139 -9.93 -4.79 6.18
C PRO A 139 -8.83 -4.60 5.14
N GLY A 140 -8.55 -3.36 4.77
CA GLY A 140 -7.48 -2.95 3.86
C GLY A 140 -7.47 -1.45 3.67
N GLY A 141 -6.37 -0.94 3.13
CA GLY A 141 -6.16 0.48 2.90
C GLY A 141 -5.02 0.75 1.94
N PHE A 142 -4.72 2.02 1.75
CA PHE A 142 -3.72 2.47 0.79
C PHE A 142 -2.62 3.29 1.45
N GLY A 143 -1.39 2.96 1.09
CA GLY A 143 -0.20 3.70 1.43
C GLY A 143 0.58 4.12 0.21
N THR A 144 1.80 4.62 0.42
CA THR A 144 2.73 5.00 -0.64
C THR A 144 4.10 4.39 -0.40
N ASP A 145 4.86 4.15 -1.47
CA ASP A 145 6.15 3.48 -1.42
C ASP A 145 7.13 4.09 -2.42
N ILE A 146 8.13 4.79 -1.93
CA ILE A 146 9.28 5.23 -2.73
C ILE A 146 10.44 4.25 -2.56
N GLY A 147 10.72 3.82 -1.33
CA GLY A 147 11.85 2.95 -0.97
C GLY A 147 11.51 1.81 0.00
N GLY A 148 10.21 1.40 0.09
CA GLY A 148 9.77 0.35 1.01
C GLY A 148 8.53 0.68 1.83
N SER A 149 8.00 1.90 1.70
CA SER A 149 7.02 2.46 2.64
C SER A 149 5.61 1.82 2.64
N VAL A 150 5.32 0.89 1.75
CA VAL A 150 4.18 -0.07 1.83
C VAL A 150 4.68 -1.43 2.31
N ARG A 151 5.79 -1.89 1.75
CA ARG A 151 6.35 -3.22 1.97
C ARG A 151 6.93 -3.39 3.37
N ILE A 152 7.63 -2.38 3.91
CA ILE A 152 8.20 -2.40 5.27
C ILE A 152 7.10 -2.59 6.31
N PRO A 153 6.05 -1.71 6.40
CA PRO A 153 4.99 -1.92 7.37
C PRO A 153 4.19 -3.22 7.13
N ALA A 154 4.03 -3.68 5.89
CA ALA A 154 3.41 -4.97 5.62
C ALA A 154 4.19 -6.12 6.27
N VAL A 155 5.50 -6.19 6.07
CA VAL A 155 6.37 -7.22 6.66
C VAL A 155 6.39 -7.12 8.20
N PHE A 156 6.54 -5.93 8.77
CA PHE A 156 6.64 -5.73 10.21
C PHE A 156 5.37 -6.13 10.96
N ASN A 157 4.22 -5.99 10.30
CA ASN A 157 2.91 -6.30 10.90
C ASN A 157 2.33 -7.65 10.45
N GLY A 158 3.02 -8.40 9.59
CA GLY A 158 2.57 -9.70 9.07
C GLY A 158 1.37 -9.57 8.14
N LEU A 159 1.42 -8.63 7.23
CA LEU A 159 0.41 -8.30 6.23
C LEU A 159 0.94 -8.53 4.82
N PHE A 160 0.05 -8.40 3.85
CA PHE A 160 0.38 -8.33 2.44
C PHE A 160 0.39 -6.87 2.00
N GLY A 161 1.38 -6.50 1.21
CA GLY A 161 1.51 -5.18 0.60
C GLY A 161 2.19 -5.29 -0.75
N ILE A 162 1.78 -4.48 -1.70
CA ILE A 162 2.40 -4.43 -3.02
C ILE A 162 2.86 -3.00 -3.34
N ARG A 163 4.10 -2.89 -3.83
CA ARG A 163 4.58 -1.71 -4.55
C ARG A 163 4.41 -2.00 -6.05
N PRO A 164 3.38 -1.47 -6.71
CA PRO A 164 3.23 -1.65 -8.15
C PRO A 164 4.34 -0.90 -8.91
N SER A 165 4.43 -1.16 -10.21
CA SER A 165 5.24 -0.33 -11.09
C SER A 165 4.72 1.12 -11.07
N SER A 166 5.61 2.07 -11.26
CA SER A 166 5.24 3.47 -11.43
C SER A 166 4.25 3.64 -12.59
N GLY A 167 3.31 4.55 -12.46
CA GLY A 167 2.28 4.78 -13.48
C GLY A 167 1.16 3.73 -13.52
N ARG A 168 0.92 2.96 -12.44
CA ARG A 168 -0.19 1.99 -12.39
C ARG A 168 -1.40 2.48 -11.58
N ILE A 169 -1.17 3.18 -10.50
CA ILE A 169 -2.21 3.76 -9.62
C ILE A 169 -2.03 5.27 -9.62
N PRO A 170 -3.12 6.07 -9.62
CA PRO A 170 -3.04 7.52 -9.70
C PRO A 170 -2.38 8.09 -8.44
N TYR A 171 -1.38 8.94 -8.64
CA TYR A 171 -0.68 9.65 -7.56
C TYR A 171 -1.11 11.11 -7.45
N GLU A 172 -1.92 11.58 -8.42
CA GLU A 172 -2.39 12.97 -8.51
C GLU A 172 -3.07 13.42 -7.22
N GLY A 173 -2.65 14.57 -6.73
CA GLY A 173 -3.18 15.18 -5.51
C GLY A 173 -2.77 14.51 -4.21
N ALA A 174 -1.88 13.53 -4.19
CA ALA A 174 -1.27 13.05 -2.95
C ALA A 174 -0.25 14.07 -2.44
N ALA A 175 -0.32 14.45 -1.16
CA ALA A 175 0.66 15.35 -0.56
C ALA A 175 2.05 14.72 -0.57
N ASN A 176 3.08 15.51 -0.87
CA ASN A 176 4.45 15.03 -0.95
C ASN A 176 5.43 16.04 -0.34
N SER A 177 6.50 15.55 0.27
CA SER A 177 7.59 16.36 0.79
C SER A 177 8.69 16.65 -0.25
N MET A 178 8.65 15.96 -1.40
CA MET A 178 9.65 16.05 -2.46
C MET A 178 8.98 16.16 -3.84
N ASP A 179 8.03 17.09 -3.97
CA ASP A 179 7.40 17.36 -5.25
C ASP A 179 8.43 17.78 -6.30
N GLY A 180 8.28 17.24 -7.52
CA GLY A 180 9.20 17.48 -8.63
C GLY A 180 10.41 16.54 -8.67
N GLN A 181 10.65 15.71 -7.66
CA GLN A 181 11.65 14.65 -7.73
C GLN A 181 11.17 13.56 -8.71
N ASN A 182 11.99 13.26 -9.71
CA ASN A 182 11.68 12.29 -10.77
C ASN A 182 12.71 11.15 -10.92
N THR A 183 13.71 11.10 -10.07
CA THR A 183 14.78 10.09 -10.13
C THR A 183 14.26 8.72 -9.68
N ILE A 184 13.52 8.67 -8.56
CA ILE A 184 12.85 7.47 -8.04
C ILE A 184 11.43 7.87 -7.70
N LEU A 185 10.47 7.41 -8.49
CA LEU A 185 9.07 7.78 -8.31
C LEU A 185 8.45 7.03 -7.12
N SER A 186 7.78 7.78 -6.26
CA SER A 186 6.88 7.22 -5.27
C SER A 186 5.64 6.66 -5.96
N VAL A 187 5.09 5.59 -5.43
CA VAL A 187 3.88 4.95 -5.96
C VAL A 187 2.88 4.68 -4.84
N ILE A 188 1.62 4.64 -5.18
CA ILE A 188 0.57 4.19 -4.27
C ILE A 188 0.48 2.66 -4.34
N GLY A 189 0.27 2.02 -3.20
CA GLY A 189 0.05 0.59 -3.11
C GLY A 189 -0.91 0.22 -1.99
N PRO A 190 -1.76 -0.80 -2.19
CA PRO A 190 -2.64 -1.31 -1.15
C PRO A 190 -1.89 -2.16 -0.12
N LEU A 191 -2.42 -2.18 1.11
CA LEU A 191 -2.10 -3.12 2.18
C LEU A 191 -3.37 -3.87 2.60
N ALA A 192 -3.25 -5.16 2.91
CA ALA A 192 -4.39 -5.97 3.34
C ALA A 192 -3.95 -7.21 4.13
N GLY A 193 -4.89 -7.82 4.83
CA GLY A 193 -4.65 -9.06 5.59
C GLY A 193 -4.50 -10.32 4.74
N THR A 194 -4.84 -10.28 3.44
CA THR A 194 -4.71 -11.40 2.50
C THR A 194 -4.30 -10.94 1.11
N ALA A 195 -3.64 -11.81 0.34
CA ALA A 195 -3.29 -11.54 -1.05
C ALA A 195 -4.55 -11.32 -1.93
N ARG A 196 -5.66 -12.02 -1.64
CA ARG A 196 -6.93 -11.85 -2.37
C ARG A 196 -7.52 -10.45 -2.14
N SER A 197 -7.51 -9.96 -0.90
CA SER A 197 -7.98 -8.61 -0.58
C SER A 197 -7.10 -7.55 -1.24
N LEU A 198 -5.78 -7.77 -1.26
CA LEU A 198 -4.83 -6.91 -1.95
C LEU A 198 -5.13 -6.81 -3.46
N GLN A 199 -5.37 -7.97 -4.10
CA GLN A 199 -5.74 -8.05 -5.51
C GLN A 199 -7.07 -7.33 -5.78
N LEU A 200 -8.07 -7.50 -4.92
CA LEU A 200 -9.37 -6.82 -5.04
C LEU A 200 -9.20 -5.30 -5.05
N LEU A 201 -8.48 -4.74 -4.07
CA LEU A 201 -8.24 -3.31 -3.97
C LEU A 201 -7.50 -2.76 -5.20
N PHE A 202 -6.48 -3.48 -5.68
CA PHE A 202 -5.72 -3.07 -6.84
C PHE A 202 -6.55 -3.11 -8.14
N LYS A 203 -7.29 -4.22 -8.36
CA LYS A 203 -8.18 -4.35 -9.53
C LYS A 203 -9.30 -3.31 -9.53
N ALA A 204 -9.86 -3.03 -8.36
CA ALA A 204 -10.93 -2.05 -8.21
C ALA A 204 -10.47 -0.66 -8.69
N VAL A 205 -9.31 -0.19 -8.23
CA VAL A 205 -8.75 1.10 -8.68
C VAL A 205 -8.51 1.11 -10.18
N LEU A 206 -7.87 0.07 -10.74
CA LEU A 206 -7.64 0.00 -12.19
C LEU A 206 -8.93 0.00 -13.02
N SER A 207 -10.06 -0.48 -12.46
CA SER A 207 -11.34 -0.47 -13.16
C SER A 207 -11.93 0.93 -13.34
N GLN A 208 -11.41 1.94 -12.61
CA GLN A 208 -11.78 3.34 -12.78
C GLN A 208 -11.05 4.04 -13.92
N GLN A 209 -10.16 3.34 -14.62
CA GLN A 209 -9.36 3.88 -15.72
C GLN A 209 -8.55 5.13 -15.31
N PRO A 210 -7.69 5.02 -14.27
CA PRO A 210 -6.98 6.17 -13.69
C PRO A 210 -6.17 6.99 -14.69
N TRP A 211 -5.78 6.41 -15.82
CA TRP A 211 -5.09 7.12 -16.92
C TRP A 211 -5.91 8.21 -17.60
N LEU A 212 -7.22 8.24 -17.37
CA LEU A 212 -8.08 9.32 -17.85
C LEU A 212 -8.03 10.59 -16.98
N TYR A 213 -7.50 10.47 -15.75
CA TYR A 213 -7.55 11.52 -14.74
C TYR A 213 -6.16 11.92 -14.21
N ASP A 214 -5.21 11.02 -14.25
CA ASP A 214 -3.82 11.29 -13.87
C ASP A 214 -2.90 11.07 -15.10
N PRO A 215 -2.28 12.13 -15.65
CA PRO A 215 -1.46 12.04 -16.85
C PRO A 215 -0.18 11.21 -16.67
N LEU A 216 0.21 10.90 -15.43
CA LEU A 216 1.36 10.06 -15.15
C LEU A 216 1.00 8.56 -15.09
N VAL A 217 -0.28 8.21 -15.22
CA VAL A 217 -0.73 6.83 -15.23
C VAL A 217 -0.75 6.29 -16.65
N LEU A 218 -0.12 5.13 -16.83
CA LEU A 218 -0.09 4.42 -18.10
C LEU A 218 -1.40 3.67 -18.33
N GLU A 219 -1.92 3.68 -19.57
CA GLU A 219 -3.09 2.91 -19.96
C GLU A 219 -2.77 1.41 -20.00
N VAL A 220 -2.71 0.82 -18.81
CA VAL A 220 -2.47 -0.61 -18.62
C VAL A 220 -3.56 -1.18 -17.71
N PRO A 221 -4.70 -1.63 -18.26
CA PRO A 221 -5.77 -2.23 -17.48
C PRO A 221 -5.32 -3.55 -16.82
N TRP A 222 -6.19 -4.12 -16.00
CA TRP A 222 -5.95 -5.45 -15.46
C TRP A 222 -5.98 -6.50 -16.58
N ARG A 223 -4.90 -7.25 -16.74
CA ARG A 223 -4.76 -8.29 -17.76
C ARG A 223 -5.32 -9.61 -17.26
N SER A 224 -6.61 -9.83 -17.51
CA SER A 224 -7.31 -11.05 -17.07
C SER A 224 -6.82 -12.32 -17.77
N ASP A 225 -6.34 -12.21 -18.99
CA ASP A 225 -5.68 -13.27 -19.74
C ASP A 225 -4.43 -13.78 -19.02
N VAL A 226 -3.52 -12.90 -18.65
CA VAL A 226 -2.29 -13.24 -17.91
C VAL A 226 -2.63 -13.81 -16.52
N GLU A 227 -3.68 -13.28 -15.84
CA GLU A 227 -4.13 -13.85 -14.58
C GLU A 227 -4.60 -15.30 -14.75
N GLN A 228 -5.40 -15.59 -15.79
CA GLN A 228 -5.90 -16.93 -16.06
C GLN A 228 -4.78 -17.91 -16.44
N GLU A 229 -3.85 -17.49 -17.29
CA GLU A 229 -2.67 -18.27 -17.66
C GLU A 229 -1.82 -18.61 -16.42
N THR A 230 -1.59 -17.61 -15.55
CA THR A 230 -0.84 -17.81 -14.31
C THR A 230 -1.54 -18.77 -13.35
N ARG A 231 -2.88 -18.66 -13.22
CA ARG A 231 -3.67 -19.59 -12.40
C ARG A 231 -3.58 -21.02 -12.95
N ALA A 232 -3.76 -21.18 -14.25
CA ALA A 232 -3.65 -22.49 -14.91
C ALA A 232 -2.26 -23.12 -14.71
N LEU A 233 -1.19 -22.31 -14.79
CA LEU A 233 0.17 -22.77 -14.53
C LEU A 233 0.34 -23.23 -13.06
N VAL A 234 -0.18 -22.47 -12.11
CA VAL A 234 -0.14 -22.84 -10.67
C VAL A 234 -0.93 -24.12 -10.41
N GLU A 235 -2.11 -24.28 -11.02
CA GLU A 235 -2.93 -25.49 -10.90
C GLU A 235 -2.24 -26.73 -11.52
N GLN A 236 -1.62 -26.57 -12.69
CA GLN A 236 -0.84 -27.64 -13.32
C GLN A 236 0.36 -28.04 -12.44
N SER A 237 0.98 -27.12 -11.73
CA SER A 237 2.11 -27.41 -10.85
C SER A 237 1.77 -28.31 -9.66
N ALA A 238 0.49 -28.44 -9.31
CA ALA A 238 0.05 -29.36 -8.27
C ALA A 238 0.25 -30.84 -8.69
N ASN A 239 0.19 -31.13 -10.00
CA ASN A 239 0.41 -32.48 -10.57
C ASN A 239 1.81 -32.63 -11.15
N ASP A 240 2.44 -31.55 -11.58
CA ASP A 240 3.81 -31.51 -12.13
C ASP A 240 4.59 -30.33 -11.51
N PRO A 241 5.23 -30.51 -10.35
CA PRO A 241 5.98 -29.45 -9.68
C PRO A 241 7.10 -28.84 -10.55
N SER A 242 7.59 -29.52 -11.57
CA SER A 242 8.64 -29.00 -12.46
C SER A 242 8.19 -27.80 -13.31
N LYS A 243 6.87 -27.56 -13.42
CA LYS A 243 6.29 -26.41 -14.12
C LYS A 243 6.63 -25.07 -13.48
N LEU A 244 6.95 -25.06 -12.19
CA LEU A 244 7.35 -23.83 -11.47
C LEU A 244 8.80 -23.91 -11.04
N ALA A 245 9.55 -22.86 -11.39
CA ALA A 245 10.90 -22.65 -10.91
C ALA A 245 10.94 -21.46 -9.96
N PHE A 246 11.61 -21.61 -8.84
CA PHE A 246 11.77 -20.60 -7.81
C PHE A 246 13.24 -20.21 -7.67
N ALA A 247 13.49 -18.92 -7.56
CA ALA A 247 14.79 -18.38 -7.25
C ALA A 247 14.73 -17.71 -5.86
N ILE A 248 15.64 -18.08 -4.98
CA ILE A 248 15.71 -17.55 -3.61
C ILE A 248 17.03 -16.81 -3.45
N MET A 249 16.97 -15.52 -3.20
CA MET A 249 18.09 -14.69 -2.78
C MET A 249 18.02 -14.51 -1.27
N LYS A 250 19.01 -15.07 -0.55
CA LYS A 250 19.02 -15.02 0.93
C LYS A 250 19.45 -13.68 1.49
N HIS A 251 20.29 -12.94 0.76
CA HIS A 251 20.73 -11.57 1.08
C HIS A 251 21.26 -10.89 -0.17
N ASP A 252 21.36 -9.57 -0.13
CA ASP A 252 21.82 -8.73 -1.25
C ASP A 252 23.36 -8.54 -1.29
N GLY A 253 24.09 -9.12 -0.35
CA GLY A 253 25.55 -8.96 -0.19
C GLY A 253 25.96 -7.71 0.61
N ILE A 254 25.01 -6.84 0.96
CA ILE A 254 25.25 -5.58 1.70
C ILE A 254 24.84 -5.74 3.16
N VAL A 255 23.61 -6.23 3.40
CA VAL A 255 23.07 -6.41 4.74
C VAL A 255 22.60 -7.85 4.94
N LEU A 256 23.05 -8.47 6.03
CA LEU A 256 22.56 -9.80 6.40
C LEU A 256 21.19 -9.70 7.07
N PRO A 257 20.22 -10.53 6.67
CA PRO A 257 18.92 -10.58 7.32
C PRO A 257 19.05 -11.05 8.78
N HIS A 258 18.19 -10.53 9.64
CA HIS A 258 18.08 -11.01 11.01
C HIS A 258 17.72 -12.52 11.06
N PRO A 259 18.12 -13.26 12.12
CA PRO A 259 17.90 -14.70 12.22
C PRO A 259 16.46 -15.17 11.95
N PRO A 260 15.40 -14.48 12.39
CA PRO A 260 14.02 -14.86 12.04
C PRO A 260 13.72 -14.84 10.54
N ILE A 261 14.28 -13.86 9.81
CA ILE A 261 14.10 -13.75 8.34
C ILE A 261 14.88 -14.86 7.63
N ALA A 262 16.13 -15.09 8.04
CA ALA A 262 16.94 -16.17 7.48
C ALA A 262 16.27 -17.54 7.71
N ARG A 263 15.67 -17.77 8.89
CA ARG A 263 14.89 -18.97 9.18
C ARG A 263 13.67 -19.09 8.27
N ALA A 264 12.92 -18.02 8.04
CA ALA A 264 11.76 -18.02 7.15
C ALA A 264 12.16 -18.39 5.72
N LEU A 265 13.24 -17.80 5.19
CA LEU A 265 13.76 -18.13 3.85
C LEU A 265 14.16 -19.61 3.75
N ASN A 266 14.82 -20.17 4.77
CA ASN A 266 15.18 -21.59 4.81
C ASN A 266 13.94 -22.50 4.84
N ILE A 267 12.89 -22.14 5.61
CA ILE A 267 11.63 -22.88 5.64
C ILE A 267 10.98 -22.90 4.25
N VAL A 268 10.94 -21.75 3.57
CA VAL A 268 10.39 -21.64 2.21
C VAL A 268 11.21 -22.51 1.25
N GLU A 269 12.53 -22.41 1.25
CA GLU A 269 13.42 -23.21 0.41
C GLU A 269 13.18 -24.72 0.58
N GLN A 270 13.20 -25.19 1.84
CA GLN A 270 12.99 -26.60 2.15
C GLN A 270 11.59 -27.07 1.75
N THR A 271 10.58 -26.24 1.95
CA THR A 271 9.20 -26.57 1.59
C THR A 271 9.03 -26.71 0.08
N LEU A 272 9.57 -25.78 -0.70
CA LEU A 272 9.50 -25.84 -2.15
C LEU A 272 10.23 -27.07 -2.72
N LYS A 273 11.42 -27.37 -2.18
CA LYS A 273 12.17 -28.59 -2.56
C LYS A 273 11.39 -29.87 -2.20
N ARG A 274 10.79 -29.93 -1.02
CA ARG A 274 9.97 -31.07 -0.58
C ARG A 274 8.75 -31.27 -1.48
N LEU A 275 8.18 -30.18 -1.98
CA LEU A 275 7.05 -30.21 -2.93
C LEU A 275 7.49 -30.56 -4.36
N GLY A 276 8.79 -30.75 -4.60
CA GLY A 276 9.33 -31.17 -5.91
C GLY A 276 9.56 -30.03 -6.89
N HIS A 277 9.47 -28.79 -6.47
CA HIS A 277 9.73 -27.65 -7.32
C HIS A 277 11.22 -27.46 -7.64
N ASN A 278 11.52 -26.87 -8.79
CA ASN A 278 12.86 -26.46 -9.15
C ASN A 278 13.26 -25.19 -8.37
N VAL A 279 14.21 -25.34 -7.43
CA VAL A 279 14.64 -24.22 -6.56
C VAL A 279 16.12 -23.92 -6.79
N ARG A 280 16.43 -22.68 -7.17
CA ARG A 280 17.79 -22.15 -7.30
C ARG A 280 18.08 -21.12 -6.24
N LEU A 281 19.26 -21.19 -5.63
CA LEU A 281 19.77 -20.10 -4.81
C LEU A 281 20.47 -19.09 -5.71
N ILE A 282 20.17 -17.81 -5.51
CA ILE A 282 20.84 -16.69 -6.20
C ILE A 282 21.76 -16.03 -5.18
N GLU A 283 23.05 -15.98 -5.51
CA GLU A 283 24.02 -15.12 -4.86
C GLU A 283 24.21 -13.88 -5.76
N ARG A 284 24.01 -12.69 -5.22
CA ARG A 284 24.41 -11.47 -5.90
C ARG A 284 25.92 -11.36 -5.78
N SER A 285 26.67 -11.74 -6.81
CA SER A 285 28.03 -11.25 -6.94
C SER A 285 27.94 -9.74 -7.14
N LEU A 286 28.48 -8.96 -6.22
CA LEU A 286 28.92 -7.59 -6.50
C LEU A 286 30.15 -7.75 -7.43
N ALA A 287 29.91 -8.07 -8.69
CA ALA A 287 30.90 -7.85 -9.72
C ALA A 287 31.05 -6.33 -9.78
N VAL A 288 32.02 -5.81 -9.05
CA VAL A 288 32.66 -4.53 -9.37
C VAL A 288 33.04 -4.68 -10.85
N ALA A 289 32.45 -3.84 -11.68
CA ALA A 289 32.86 -3.79 -13.08
C ALA A 289 34.36 -3.63 -13.07
N ASP A 290 35.06 -4.63 -13.57
CA ASP A 290 36.50 -4.58 -13.76
C ASP A 290 36.73 -3.54 -14.87
N GLU A 291 37.07 -2.30 -14.45
CA GLU A 291 37.43 -1.20 -15.34
C GLU A 291 38.74 -1.46 -16.11
N SER A 292 39.27 -2.69 -16.05
CA SER A 292 40.51 -3.07 -16.75
C SER A 292 40.31 -3.58 -18.18
N ARG A 293 39.10 -3.42 -18.78
CA ARG A 293 38.88 -3.72 -20.19
C ARG A 293 38.50 -2.45 -20.98
N SER A 294 39.47 -1.54 -21.08
CA SER A 294 39.52 -0.53 -22.15
C SER A 294 40.52 -0.95 -23.21
#